data_89b236c62ea7185d50ff5fb328ab1eeb
#
_entry.id   89b236c62ea7185d50ff5fb328ab1eeb
#
_cell.length_a   1.000
_cell.length_b   1.000
_cell.length_c   1.000
_cell.angle_alpha   90.00
_cell.angle_beta   90.00
_cell.angle_gamma   90.00
#
_symmetry.space_group_name_H-M   'P 1'
#
loop_
_entity.id
_entity.type
_entity.pdbx_description
1 polymer ?
#
loop_
_entity_poly.entity_id
_entity_poly.type
_entity_poly.pdbx_seq_one_letter_code
_entity_poly.pdbx_strand_id
1 'polypeptide(L)'
;MKNMTLKNIAQAVGGTLHTEMMPVGISADHTEAQCVVHDSRQAVRGGIFIATRGEQVDGHSFIGDVFAAGAIGVICEEAPAQPEGAYIVVENSFQALKDLAEYYRSQLDIKVVGITGSVGKTSTKEFVASVLSQKYCVLKTEKNYNNEVGLPLTVLQIREDCEVAVLEMGISDFGEMHRLSKIAKPDVCLITNIGQCHLENLGTRDGILKAKTEIFDFMQEGGQICLNGDDDKLVTIREVQGSVPVFFGGGSNNAVYADNYENRGLIGSRARIHMKDFAGHDACSFEVEIPLPGEHMLYNALAATAAGMLFGLTAEEIQTGIREVKAVDGRSHVIHTERLTLIDDCYNANPVSVKAALDLLHMTELSHVLDISEDTAHKNQTMRKVAVLGDMFELGTQENALHREVGVYAAQKQIDVLVCVGKLCKHMYDGAMEMHSDTHCYYFEEKEAFETQMDTIIQDGDLVLVKASHGMHFEELIKILGAQK
;
A
#
# COMPACT_ATOMS: atom_id res chain seq x y z
N MET A 1 -16.21 -20.75 -6.40
CA MET A 1 -16.61 -19.51 -5.66
C MET A 1 -18.06 -19.68 -5.20
N LYS A 2 -18.33 -19.55 -3.93
CA LYS A 2 -19.65 -19.82 -3.32
C LYS A 2 -20.77 -18.96 -3.94
N ASN A 3 -21.84 -19.59 -4.37
CA ASN A 3 -23.03 -18.94 -4.99
C ASN A 3 -22.75 -18.12 -6.27
N MET A 4 -21.61 -18.30 -6.93
CA MET A 4 -21.21 -17.57 -8.13
C MET A 4 -21.63 -18.31 -9.41
N THR A 5 -22.92 -18.67 -9.55
CA THR A 5 -23.48 -19.18 -10.79
C THR A 5 -23.74 -18.05 -11.79
N LEU A 6 -23.79 -18.34 -13.08
CA LEU A 6 -24.05 -17.32 -14.13
C LEU A 6 -25.34 -16.54 -13.86
N LYS A 7 -26.38 -17.21 -13.38
CA LYS A 7 -27.67 -16.60 -13.04
C LYS A 7 -27.51 -15.61 -11.86
N ASN A 8 -26.85 -16.05 -10.79
CA ASN A 8 -26.62 -15.19 -9.62
C ASN A 8 -25.73 -14.00 -9.96
N ILE A 9 -24.70 -14.21 -10.80
CA ILE A 9 -23.84 -13.15 -11.31
C ILE A 9 -24.66 -12.12 -12.10
N ALA A 10 -25.48 -12.58 -13.07
CA ALA A 10 -26.31 -11.67 -13.86
C ALA A 10 -27.27 -10.86 -13.01
N GLN A 11 -27.88 -11.50 -11.99
CA GLN A 11 -28.74 -10.79 -11.03
C GLN A 11 -27.96 -9.76 -10.21
N ALA A 12 -26.77 -10.12 -9.72
CA ALA A 12 -25.93 -9.26 -8.90
C ALA A 12 -25.47 -7.99 -9.63
N VAL A 13 -25.13 -8.12 -10.92
CA VAL A 13 -24.67 -7.00 -11.76
C VAL A 13 -25.81 -6.28 -12.51
N GLY A 14 -27.08 -6.69 -12.32
CA GLY A 14 -28.22 -6.12 -13.03
C GLY A 14 -28.18 -6.33 -14.55
N GLY A 15 -27.47 -7.39 -15.02
CA GLY A 15 -27.22 -7.65 -16.42
C GLY A 15 -28.22 -8.64 -17.04
N THR A 16 -28.28 -8.66 -18.38
CA THR A 16 -29.06 -9.63 -19.15
C THR A 16 -28.20 -10.83 -19.50
N LEU A 17 -28.59 -12.02 -19.02
CA LEU A 17 -27.89 -13.29 -19.28
C LEU A 17 -28.35 -13.92 -20.60
N HIS A 18 -27.40 -14.28 -21.45
CA HIS A 18 -27.55 -15.01 -22.68
C HIS A 18 -26.85 -16.36 -22.58
N THR A 19 -27.58 -17.45 -22.83
CA THR A 19 -27.12 -18.85 -22.62
C THR A 19 -27.20 -19.72 -23.84
N GLU A 20 -27.59 -19.19 -24.99
CA GLU A 20 -27.89 -19.96 -26.23
C GLU A 20 -26.67 -20.74 -26.72
N MET A 21 -25.47 -20.29 -26.43
CA MET A 21 -24.18 -20.89 -26.84
C MET A 21 -23.40 -21.50 -25.68
N MET A 22 -24.10 -21.91 -24.61
CA MET A 22 -23.42 -22.51 -23.46
C MET A 22 -22.79 -23.87 -23.83
N PRO A 23 -21.56 -24.16 -23.37
CA PRO A 23 -20.92 -25.45 -23.52
C PRO A 23 -21.76 -26.59 -22.88
N VAL A 24 -21.72 -27.78 -23.47
CA VAL A 24 -22.38 -28.96 -22.90
C VAL A 24 -21.79 -29.28 -21.52
N GLY A 25 -22.67 -29.47 -20.53
CA GLY A 25 -22.30 -29.78 -19.15
C GLY A 25 -22.15 -28.55 -18.24
N ILE A 26 -22.29 -27.31 -18.75
CA ILE A 26 -22.40 -26.09 -17.97
C ILE A 26 -23.88 -25.75 -17.72
N SER A 27 -24.22 -25.43 -16.48
CA SER A 27 -25.57 -24.99 -16.07
C SER A 27 -25.53 -23.57 -15.55
N ALA A 28 -26.35 -22.68 -16.08
CA ALA A 28 -26.45 -21.31 -15.62
C ALA A 28 -26.89 -21.20 -14.14
N ASP A 29 -27.67 -22.17 -13.66
CA ASP A 29 -28.20 -22.20 -12.29
C ASP A 29 -27.34 -22.96 -11.29
N HIS A 30 -26.45 -23.86 -11.74
CA HIS A 30 -25.76 -24.80 -10.85
C HIS A 30 -24.23 -24.81 -10.98
N THR A 31 -23.69 -24.38 -12.12
CA THR A 31 -22.23 -24.34 -12.28
C THR A 31 -21.68 -23.06 -11.70
N GLU A 32 -20.88 -23.17 -10.63
CA GLU A 32 -20.22 -22.05 -10.00
C GLU A 32 -18.92 -21.65 -10.72
N ALA A 33 -18.70 -20.37 -10.87
CA ALA A 33 -17.43 -19.83 -11.38
C ALA A 33 -16.27 -20.19 -10.44
N GLN A 34 -15.11 -20.52 -11.03
CA GLN A 34 -13.90 -20.81 -10.28
C GLN A 34 -13.14 -19.52 -9.89
N CYS A 35 -13.15 -18.53 -10.77
CA CYS A 35 -12.54 -17.21 -10.57
C CYS A 35 -13.25 -16.17 -11.43
N VAL A 36 -12.96 -14.91 -11.13
CA VAL A 36 -13.33 -13.74 -11.95
C VAL A 36 -12.05 -13.00 -12.29
N VAL A 37 -11.85 -12.69 -13.56
CA VAL A 37 -10.68 -11.98 -14.06
C VAL A 37 -11.07 -10.84 -15.01
N HIS A 38 -10.25 -9.79 -15.08
CA HIS A 38 -10.41 -8.69 -16.03
C HIS A 38 -9.22 -8.61 -17.02
N ASP A 39 -8.15 -9.38 -16.78
CA ASP A 39 -7.04 -9.54 -17.70
C ASP A 39 -7.22 -10.86 -18.47
N SER A 40 -7.41 -10.77 -19.79
CA SER A 40 -7.65 -11.94 -20.65
C SER A 40 -6.52 -12.98 -20.58
N ARG A 41 -5.29 -12.56 -20.28
CA ARG A 41 -4.12 -13.45 -20.11
C ARG A 41 -4.23 -14.36 -18.88
N GLN A 42 -5.10 -14.01 -17.93
CA GLN A 42 -5.40 -14.77 -16.71
C GLN A 42 -6.64 -15.66 -16.88
N ALA A 43 -7.27 -15.65 -18.06
CA ALA A 43 -8.43 -16.48 -18.32
C ALA A 43 -8.08 -17.97 -18.19
N VAL A 44 -8.94 -18.68 -17.45
CA VAL A 44 -8.79 -20.12 -17.19
C VAL A 44 -10.13 -20.84 -17.32
N ARG A 45 -10.06 -22.15 -17.47
CA ARG A 45 -11.26 -22.99 -17.53
C ARG A 45 -12.11 -22.81 -16.27
N GLY A 46 -13.41 -22.59 -16.47
CA GLY A 46 -14.36 -22.38 -15.37
C GLY A 46 -14.39 -20.94 -14.82
N GLY A 47 -13.59 -20.04 -15.36
CA GLY A 47 -13.55 -18.63 -14.96
C GLY A 47 -14.64 -17.79 -15.62
N ILE A 48 -14.85 -16.59 -15.07
CA ILE A 48 -15.63 -15.49 -15.64
C ILE A 48 -14.68 -14.38 -16.02
N PHE A 49 -14.83 -13.83 -17.21
CA PHE A 49 -14.08 -12.65 -17.65
C PHE A 49 -14.97 -11.41 -17.65
N ILE A 50 -14.46 -10.29 -17.16
CA ILE A 50 -15.12 -9.00 -17.24
C ILE A 50 -14.40 -8.17 -18.30
N ALA A 51 -15.06 -7.93 -19.43
CA ALA A 51 -14.55 -7.12 -20.52
C ALA A 51 -14.75 -5.64 -20.17
N THR A 52 -13.67 -4.96 -19.77
CA THR A 52 -13.68 -3.53 -19.45
C THR A 52 -13.06 -2.74 -20.60
N ARG A 53 -13.51 -1.48 -20.77
CA ARG A 53 -12.90 -0.53 -21.70
C ARG A 53 -11.89 0.35 -20.95
N GLY A 54 -10.61 0.02 -21.10
CA GLY A 54 -9.53 0.86 -20.58
C GLY A 54 -9.15 1.98 -21.56
N GLU A 55 -8.32 2.90 -21.13
CA GLU A 55 -7.84 4.03 -21.96
C GLU A 55 -7.06 3.58 -23.21
N GLN A 56 -6.32 2.49 -23.11
CA GLN A 56 -5.45 2.00 -24.19
C GLN A 56 -5.94 0.70 -24.82
N VAL A 57 -6.74 -0.08 -24.10
CA VAL A 57 -7.13 -1.44 -24.50
C VAL A 57 -8.61 -1.66 -24.21
N ASP A 58 -9.36 -2.15 -25.21
CA ASP A 58 -10.73 -2.62 -25.06
C ASP A 58 -10.75 -4.13 -24.83
N GLY A 59 -11.16 -4.53 -23.62
CA GLY A 59 -11.28 -5.94 -23.21
C GLY A 59 -12.25 -6.76 -24.07
N HIS A 60 -13.22 -6.13 -24.71
CA HIS A 60 -14.18 -6.81 -25.58
C HIS A 60 -13.51 -7.51 -26.78
N SER A 61 -12.36 -7.01 -27.24
CA SER A 61 -11.58 -7.62 -28.32
C SER A 61 -11.02 -9.01 -28.00
N PHE A 62 -10.93 -9.37 -26.71
CA PHE A 62 -10.36 -10.65 -26.25
C PHE A 62 -11.42 -11.72 -25.88
N ILE A 63 -12.72 -11.45 -26.09
CA ILE A 63 -13.80 -12.36 -25.67
C ILE A 63 -13.63 -13.76 -26.32
N GLY A 64 -13.27 -13.84 -27.60
CA GLY A 64 -13.00 -15.11 -28.27
C GLY A 64 -11.86 -15.90 -27.64
N ASP A 65 -10.74 -15.24 -27.37
CA ASP A 65 -9.57 -15.88 -26.74
C ASP A 65 -9.90 -16.41 -25.34
N VAL A 66 -10.71 -15.67 -24.60
CA VAL A 66 -11.16 -16.04 -23.25
C VAL A 66 -12.06 -17.28 -23.27
N PHE A 67 -12.98 -17.39 -24.24
CA PHE A 67 -13.78 -18.62 -24.43
C PHE A 67 -12.89 -19.78 -24.87
N ALA A 68 -11.92 -19.55 -25.76
CA ALA A 68 -10.97 -20.59 -26.18
C ALA A 68 -10.12 -21.10 -24.97
N ALA A 69 -9.83 -20.24 -23.97
CA ALA A 69 -9.19 -20.63 -22.71
C ALA A 69 -10.14 -21.40 -21.76
N GLY A 70 -11.44 -21.51 -22.08
CA GLY A 70 -12.41 -22.31 -21.35
C GLY A 70 -13.19 -21.55 -20.28
N ALA A 71 -13.31 -20.24 -20.36
CA ALA A 71 -14.21 -19.47 -19.53
C ALA A 71 -15.64 -19.91 -19.70
N ILE A 72 -16.44 -19.94 -18.62
CA ILE A 72 -17.83 -20.33 -18.64
C ILE A 72 -18.78 -19.17 -18.95
N GLY A 73 -18.30 -17.95 -18.89
CA GLY A 73 -19.08 -16.77 -19.20
C GLY A 73 -18.23 -15.49 -19.25
N VAL A 74 -18.81 -14.47 -19.87
CA VAL A 74 -18.22 -13.14 -20.00
C VAL A 74 -19.24 -12.08 -19.58
N ILE A 75 -18.78 -11.05 -18.85
CA ILE A 75 -19.55 -9.82 -18.59
C ILE A 75 -19.03 -8.77 -19.58
N CYS A 76 -19.92 -8.15 -20.35
CA CYS A 76 -19.57 -7.22 -21.42
C CYS A 76 -20.62 -6.11 -21.56
N GLU A 77 -20.27 -4.99 -22.17
CA GLU A 77 -21.17 -3.87 -22.41
C GLU A 77 -21.95 -4.01 -23.73
N GLU A 78 -21.40 -4.81 -24.65
CA GLU A 78 -22.04 -5.10 -25.95
C GLU A 78 -22.02 -6.61 -26.21
N ALA A 79 -23.09 -7.11 -26.81
CA ALA A 79 -23.16 -8.51 -27.19
C ALA A 79 -22.03 -8.88 -28.17
N PRO A 80 -21.29 -9.99 -27.95
CA PRO A 80 -20.26 -10.43 -28.88
C PRO A 80 -20.87 -10.69 -30.28
N ALA A 81 -20.17 -10.24 -31.34
CA ALA A 81 -20.64 -10.45 -32.73
C ALA A 81 -20.76 -11.93 -33.09
N GLN A 82 -19.91 -12.78 -32.51
CA GLN A 82 -19.92 -14.23 -32.62
C GLN A 82 -19.78 -14.82 -31.20
N PRO A 83 -20.90 -15.07 -30.51
CA PRO A 83 -20.84 -15.62 -29.16
C PRO A 83 -20.42 -17.09 -29.19
N GLU A 84 -19.38 -17.46 -28.46
CA GLU A 84 -18.85 -18.82 -28.31
C GLU A 84 -19.17 -19.45 -26.95
N GLY A 85 -19.91 -18.72 -26.10
CA GLY A 85 -20.31 -19.16 -24.78
C GLY A 85 -21.38 -18.26 -24.17
N ALA A 86 -21.66 -18.42 -22.88
CA ALA A 86 -22.59 -17.57 -22.17
C ALA A 86 -22.03 -16.18 -21.97
N TYR A 87 -22.87 -15.15 -22.08
CA TYR A 87 -22.46 -13.77 -21.79
C TYR A 87 -23.57 -13.00 -21.06
N ILE A 88 -23.14 -12.01 -20.29
CA ILE A 88 -24.02 -11.12 -19.51
C ILE A 88 -23.79 -9.71 -20.02
N VAL A 89 -24.83 -9.10 -20.59
CA VAL A 89 -24.76 -7.70 -21.05
C VAL A 89 -25.11 -6.77 -19.89
N VAL A 90 -24.25 -5.81 -19.63
CA VAL A 90 -24.38 -4.79 -18.58
C VAL A 90 -24.25 -3.40 -19.17
N GLU A 91 -24.74 -2.38 -18.48
CA GLU A 91 -24.60 -0.98 -18.90
C GLU A 91 -23.16 -0.48 -18.75
N ASN A 92 -22.48 -0.88 -17.66
CA ASN A 92 -21.09 -0.47 -17.35
C ASN A 92 -20.34 -1.62 -16.68
N SER A 93 -19.27 -2.07 -17.30
CA SER A 93 -18.49 -3.23 -16.83
C SER A 93 -17.67 -2.94 -15.57
N PHE A 94 -17.22 -1.69 -15.35
CA PHE A 94 -16.54 -1.32 -14.10
C PHE A 94 -17.53 -1.26 -12.92
N GLN A 95 -18.77 -0.82 -13.15
CA GLN A 95 -19.80 -0.89 -12.12
C GLN A 95 -20.17 -2.34 -11.84
N ALA A 96 -20.33 -3.16 -12.87
CA ALA A 96 -20.60 -4.60 -12.72
C ALA A 96 -19.51 -5.32 -11.91
N LEU A 97 -18.23 -4.95 -12.08
CA LEU A 97 -17.11 -5.47 -11.26
C LEU A 97 -17.32 -5.15 -9.77
N LYS A 98 -17.70 -3.92 -9.45
CA LYS A 98 -17.95 -3.48 -8.05
C LYS A 98 -19.15 -4.19 -7.44
N ASP A 99 -20.27 -4.26 -8.18
CA ASP A 99 -21.50 -4.92 -7.73
C ASP A 99 -21.30 -6.42 -7.53
N LEU A 100 -20.52 -7.05 -8.42
CA LEU A 100 -20.18 -8.47 -8.30
C LEU A 100 -19.30 -8.74 -7.06
N ALA A 101 -18.33 -7.88 -6.81
CA ALA A 101 -17.47 -8.02 -5.63
C ALA A 101 -18.26 -7.78 -4.32
N GLU A 102 -19.17 -6.79 -4.28
CA GLU A 102 -20.06 -6.56 -3.15
C GLU A 102 -20.98 -7.77 -2.90
N TYR A 103 -21.58 -8.33 -3.97
CA TYR A 103 -22.38 -9.55 -3.90
C TYR A 103 -21.56 -10.72 -3.36
N TYR A 104 -20.38 -10.97 -3.93
CA TYR A 104 -19.52 -12.08 -3.48
C TYR A 104 -19.09 -11.91 -2.03
N ARG A 105 -18.68 -10.70 -1.62
CA ARG A 105 -18.34 -10.38 -0.22
C ARG A 105 -19.48 -10.74 0.75
N SER A 106 -20.73 -10.50 0.34
CA SER A 106 -21.90 -10.82 1.18
C SER A 106 -22.15 -12.32 1.36
N GLN A 107 -21.55 -13.19 0.53
CA GLN A 107 -21.65 -14.66 0.63
C GLN A 107 -20.58 -15.27 1.55
N LEU A 108 -19.59 -14.45 2.00
CA LEU A 108 -18.45 -14.92 2.75
C LEU A 108 -18.62 -14.63 4.25
N ASP A 109 -18.39 -15.67 5.05
CA ASP A 109 -18.33 -15.54 6.51
C ASP A 109 -16.86 -15.42 6.94
N ILE A 110 -16.29 -14.25 6.71
CA ILE A 110 -14.91 -13.91 7.01
C ILE A 110 -14.82 -12.56 7.72
N LYS A 111 -13.73 -12.32 8.42
CA LYS A 111 -13.41 -11.01 8.98
C LYS A 111 -12.60 -10.17 8.01
N VAL A 112 -12.86 -8.86 7.99
CA VAL A 112 -12.15 -7.92 7.12
C VAL A 112 -11.52 -6.81 7.93
N VAL A 113 -10.21 -6.59 7.73
CA VAL A 113 -9.49 -5.40 8.17
C VAL A 113 -9.34 -4.46 6.99
N GLY A 114 -10.02 -3.31 7.03
CA GLY A 114 -9.85 -2.23 6.05
C GLY A 114 -8.77 -1.27 6.53
N ILE A 115 -7.77 -0.99 5.71
CA ILE A 115 -6.63 -0.13 6.05
C ILE A 115 -6.54 1.04 5.09
N THR A 116 -6.58 2.26 5.63
CA THR A 116 -6.35 3.50 4.87
C THR A 116 -5.40 4.44 5.60
N GLY A 117 -5.09 5.57 4.99
CA GLY A 117 -4.25 6.63 5.51
C GLY A 117 -3.49 7.36 4.41
N SER A 118 -2.83 8.44 4.75
CA SER A 118 -2.03 9.21 3.79
C SER A 118 -0.73 8.51 3.44
N VAL A 119 -0.03 7.97 4.45
CA VAL A 119 1.25 7.27 4.33
C VAL A 119 1.20 5.97 5.12
N GLY A 120 1.99 4.97 4.73
CA GLY A 120 2.20 3.74 5.49
C GLY A 120 1.15 2.65 5.27
N LYS A 121 0.12 2.84 4.45
CA LYS A 121 -0.94 1.85 4.19
C LYS A 121 -0.40 0.45 3.86
N THR A 122 0.45 0.37 2.84
CA THR A 122 1.00 -0.90 2.34
C THR A 122 1.87 -1.58 3.40
N SER A 123 2.77 -0.84 4.05
CA SER A 123 3.60 -1.39 5.11
C SER A 123 2.74 -1.84 6.31
N THR A 124 1.75 -1.04 6.74
CA THR A 124 0.81 -1.44 7.80
C THR A 124 0.04 -2.71 7.41
N LYS A 125 -0.43 -2.81 6.17
CA LYS A 125 -1.09 -4.03 5.64
C LYS A 125 -0.18 -5.25 5.76
N GLU A 126 1.10 -5.13 5.43
CA GLU A 126 2.06 -6.23 5.56
C GLU A 126 2.26 -6.65 7.01
N PHE A 127 2.42 -5.69 7.93
CA PHE A 127 2.54 -5.96 9.36
C PHE A 127 1.27 -6.63 9.91
N VAL A 128 0.09 -6.09 9.62
CA VAL A 128 -1.20 -6.64 10.06
C VAL A 128 -1.40 -8.04 9.50
N ALA A 129 -1.15 -8.26 8.21
CA ALA A 129 -1.28 -9.57 7.59
C ALA A 129 -0.31 -10.59 8.21
N SER A 130 0.96 -10.22 8.44
CA SER A 130 1.97 -11.08 9.06
C SER A 130 1.58 -11.47 10.49
N VAL A 131 1.09 -10.51 11.29
CA VAL A 131 0.62 -10.74 12.66
C VAL A 131 -0.59 -11.67 12.64
N LEU A 132 -1.62 -11.38 11.85
CA LEU A 132 -2.84 -12.20 11.82
C LEU A 132 -2.59 -13.60 11.27
N SER A 133 -1.61 -13.77 10.38
CA SER A 133 -1.22 -15.07 9.82
C SER A 133 -0.61 -16.03 10.84
N GLN A 134 -0.25 -15.56 12.04
CA GLN A 134 0.19 -16.45 13.11
C GLN A 134 -0.94 -17.32 13.67
N LYS A 135 -2.19 -16.94 13.40
CA LYS A 135 -3.37 -17.64 13.93
C LYS A 135 -4.42 -17.97 12.87
N TYR A 136 -4.52 -17.20 11.79
CA TYR A 136 -5.58 -17.29 10.79
C TYR A 136 -5.03 -17.54 9.39
N CYS A 137 -5.87 -18.12 8.51
CA CYS A 137 -5.64 -18.10 7.08
C CYS A 137 -5.98 -16.71 6.53
N VAL A 138 -4.97 -15.95 6.11
CA VAL A 138 -5.08 -14.53 5.76
C VAL A 138 -4.88 -14.32 4.26
N LEU A 139 -5.85 -13.63 3.63
CA LEU A 139 -5.66 -13.02 2.32
C LEU A 139 -5.38 -11.52 2.51
N LYS A 140 -4.44 -10.96 1.75
CA LYS A 140 -4.17 -9.52 1.76
C LYS A 140 -4.20 -8.93 0.36
N THR A 141 -4.42 -7.63 0.26
CA THR A 141 -4.28 -6.88 -0.99
C THR A 141 -2.87 -7.06 -1.57
N GLU A 142 -2.78 -7.55 -2.78
CA GLU A 142 -1.54 -7.68 -3.54
C GLU A 142 -1.22 -6.38 -4.28
N LYS A 143 0.07 -6.05 -4.41
CA LYS A 143 0.56 -4.88 -5.16
C LYS A 143 -0.18 -3.60 -4.75
N ASN A 144 -0.70 -2.86 -5.71
CA ASN A 144 -1.47 -1.63 -5.56
C ASN A 144 -2.97 -1.82 -5.84
N TYR A 145 -3.50 -3.03 -5.65
CA TYR A 145 -4.94 -3.33 -5.89
C TYR A 145 -5.83 -2.76 -4.77
N ASN A 146 -5.68 -1.47 -4.50
CA ASN A 146 -6.31 -0.75 -3.39
C ASN A 146 -7.36 0.30 -3.80
N ASN A 147 -7.61 0.44 -5.11
CA ASN A 147 -8.56 1.39 -5.69
C ASN A 147 -9.88 0.72 -6.12
N GLU A 148 -10.75 1.47 -6.81
CA GLU A 148 -12.09 1.02 -7.26
C GLU A 148 -12.09 -0.13 -8.29
N VAL A 149 -10.93 -0.53 -8.80
CA VAL A 149 -10.76 -1.71 -9.67
C VAL A 149 -10.04 -2.82 -8.90
N GLY A 150 -8.95 -2.48 -8.23
CA GLY A 150 -8.08 -3.44 -7.56
C GLY A 150 -8.72 -4.08 -6.33
N LEU A 151 -9.42 -3.32 -5.48
CA LEU A 151 -10.09 -3.85 -4.29
C LEU A 151 -11.20 -4.84 -4.66
N PRO A 152 -12.12 -4.57 -5.63
CA PRO A 152 -13.07 -5.57 -6.11
C PRO A 152 -12.40 -6.86 -6.56
N LEU A 153 -11.33 -6.77 -7.35
CA LEU A 153 -10.57 -7.95 -7.81
C LEU A 153 -9.95 -8.72 -6.65
N THR A 154 -9.43 -8.03 -5.63
CA THR A 154 -8.90 -8.65 -4.41
C THR A 154 -10.00 -9.41 -3.66
N VAL A 155 -11.18 -8.81 -3.49
CA VAL A 155 -12.32 -9.45 -2.83
C VAL A 155 -12.76 -10.71 -3.60
N LEU A 156 -12.79 -10.66 -4.94
CA LEU A 156 -13.13 -11.80 -5.79
C LEU A 156 -12.09 -12.94 -5.77
N GLN A 157 -10.91 -12.73 -5.19
CA GLN A 157 -9.90 -13.76 -4.95
C GLN A 157 -10.08 -14.53 -3.64
N ILE A 158 -10.90 -14.03 -2.71
CA ILE A 158 -11.16 -14.70 -1.42
C ILE A 158 -11.76 -16.09 -1.67
N ARG A 159 -11.30 -17.09 -0.94
CA ARG A 159 -11.79 -18.48 -0.99
C ARG A 159 -12.31 -18.90 0.38
N GLU A 160 -12.99 -20.05 0.43
CA GLU A 160 -13.67 -20.54 1.63
C GLU A 160 -12.72 -20.90 2.78
N ASP A 161 -11.45 -21.15 2.50
CA ASP A 161 -10.40 -21.38 3.51
C ASP A 161 -9.83 -20.08 4.11
N CYS A 162 -10.14 -18.93 3.54
CA CYS A 162 -9.75 -17.64 4.08
C CYS A 162 -10.62 -17.27 5.29
N GLU A 163 -9.97 -16.96 6.41
CA GLU A 163 -10.63 -16.54 7.65
C GLU A 163 -10.62 -15.01 7.84
N VAL A 164 -9.54 -14.36 7.37
CA VAL A 164 -9.36 -12.90 7.48
C VAL A 164 -8.86 -12.34 6.16
N ALA A 165 -9.47 -11.25 5.69
CA ALA A 165 -8.95 -10.47 4.58
C ALA A 165 -8.42 -9.11 5.08
N VAL A 166 -7.17 -8.76 4.74
CA VAL A 166 -6.54 -7.47 5.03
C VAL A 166 -6.53 -6.64 3.77
N LEU A 167 -7.46 -5.69 3.67
CA LEU A 167 -7.72 -4.90 2.49
C LEU A 167 -7.15 -3.49 2.61
N GLU A 168 -6.17 -3.18 1.76
CA GLU A 168 -5.67 -1.81 1.60
C GLU A 168 -6.69 -1.00 0.78
N MET A 169 -7.05 0.20 1.26
CA MET A 169 -8.07 1.07 0.69
C MET A 169 -7.46 2.45 0.39
N GLY A 170 -7.11 2.67 -0.87
CA GLY A 170 -6.52 3.89 -1.39
C GLY A 170 -7.55 4.74 -2.10
N ILE A 171 -7.49 6.07 -1.89
CA ILE A 171 -8.38 7.04 -2.51
C ILE A 171 -7.61 8.28 -2.94
N SER A 172 -8.13 8.94 -3.96
CA SER A 172 -7.67 10.24 -4.47
C SER A 172 -8.75 11.32 -4.39
N ASP A 173 -10.03 10.95 -4.29
CA ASP A 173 -11.16 11.88 -4.28
C ASP A 173 -12.24 11.47 -3.28
N PHE A 174 -13.18 12.40 -3.02
CA PHE A 174 -14.35 12.18 -2.17
C PHE A 174 -15.29 11.10 -2.74
N GLY A 175 -15.91 10.34 -1.85
CA GLY A 175 -16.84 9.26 -2.19
C GLY A 175 -16.20 7.98 -2.71
N GLU A 176 -14.90 7.97 -3.04
CA GLU A 176 -14.20 6.73 -3.40
C GLU A 176 -14.14 5.77 -2.22
N MET A 177 -13.78 6.27 -1.02
CA MET A 177 -13.71 5.44 0.19
C MET A 177 -15.07 4.88 0.57
N HIS A 178 -16.15 5.66 0.41
CA HIS A 178 -17.52 5.19 0.60
C HIS A 178 -17.81 3.95 -0.28
N ARG A 179 -17.47 4.01 -1.59
CA ARG A 179 -17.65 2.88 -2.50
C ARG A 179 -16.78 1.68 -2.16
N LEU A 180 -15.52 1.91 -1.76
CA LEU A 180 -14.62 0.84 -1.31
C LEU A 180 -15.12 0.19 -0.01
N SER A 181 -15.58 0.99 0.95
CA SER A 181 -16.14 0.52 2.23
C SER A 181 -17.39 -0.33 1.99
N LYS A 182 -18.25 0.05 1.03
CA LYS A 182 -19.44 -0.71 0.64
C LYS A 182 -19.11 -2.11 0.15
N ILE A 183 -18.01 -2.27 -0.59
CA ILE A 183 -17.54 -3.57 -1.09
C ILE A 183 -16.86 -4.35 0.03
N ALA A 184 -15.94 -3.72 0.79
CA ALA A 184 -15.14 -4.38 1.81
C ALA A 184 -15.94 -4.82 3.03
N LYS A 185 -16.90 -3.99 3.48
CA LYS A 185 -17.70 -4.16 4.71
C LYS A 185 -16.80 -4.56 5.89
N PRO A 186 -15.89 -3.66 6.32
CA PRO A 186 -14.85 -4.02 7.28
C PRO A 186 -15.38 -4.30 8.67
N ASP A 187 -14.82 -5.30 9.34
CA ASP A 187 -15.00 -5.58 10.77
C ASP A 187 -14.06 -4.74 11.64
N VAL A 188 -12.88 -4.42 11.09
CA VAL A 188 -11.91 -3.51 11.72
C VAL A 188 -11.49 -2.44 10.70
N CYS A 189 -11.65 -1.17 11.08
CA CYS A 189 -11.21 -0.02 10.30
C CYS A 189 -9.93 0.55 10.89
N LEU A 190 -8.85 0.60 10.12
CA LEU A 190 -7.56 1.12 10.56
C LEU A 190 -7.15 2.33 9.71
N ILE A 191 -6.83 3.47 10.37
CA ILE A 191 -6.33 4.67 9.70
C ILE A 191 -4.95 5.01 10.26
N THR A 192 -3.93 5.01 9.38
CA THR A 192 -2.53 5.21 9.78
C THR A 192 -2.21 6.65 10.14
N ASN A 193 -2.61 7.61 9.32
CA ASN A 193 -2.41 9.05 9.53
C ASN A 193 -3.19 9.90 8.52
N ILE A 194 -3.29 11.21 8.80
CA ILE A 194 -3.87 12.25 7.94
C ILE A 194 -2.78 13.27 7.58
N GLY A 195 -1.96 12.92 6.60
CA GLY A 195 -0.89 13.76 6.06
C GLY A 195 -1.31 14.56 4.81
N GLN A 196 -0.36 15.23 4.19
CA GLN A 196 -0.53 16.01 2.96
C GLN A 196 -0.39 15.12 1.73
N CYS A 197 -1.49 14.53 1.28
CA CYS A 197 -1.58 13.74 0.04
C CYS A 197 -2.87 14.09 -0.70
N HIS A 198 -2.90 13.95 -2.01
CA HIS A 198 -4.09 14.22 -2.84
C HIS A 198 -4.75 15.60 -2.57
N LEU A 199 -3.92 16.61 -2.25
CA LEU A 199 -4.38 17.97 -1.93
C LEU A 199 -5.06 18.64 -3.12
N GLU A 200 -4.74 18.23 -4.32
CA GLU A 200 -5.37 18.72 -5.55
C GLU A 200 -6.88 18.49 -5.53
N ASN A 201 -7.35 17.31 -5.13
CA ASN A 201 -8.77 16.94 -5.11
C ASN A 201 -9.40 17.18 -3.73
N LEU A 202 -8.69 16.88 -2.65
CA LEU A 202 -9.23 16.94 -1.29
C LEU A 202 -9.01 18.29 -0.59
N GLY A 203 -8.21 19.17 -1.17
CA GLY A 203 -8.00 20.56 -0.77
C GLY A 203 -7.19 20.75 0.51
N THR A 204 -7.60 20.16 1.62
CA THR A 204 -7.02 20.36 2.95
C THR A 204 -6.88 19.06 3.72
N ARG A 205 -6.09 19.06 4.81
CA ARG A 205 -6.04 17.90 5.74
C ARG A 205 -7.41 17.57 6.35
N ASP A 206 -8.31 18.53 6.52
CA ASP A 206 -9.69 18.27 6.95
C ASP A 206 -10.50 17.59 5.85
N GLY A 207 -10.30 17.95 4.59
CA GLY A 207 -10.86 17.23 3.44
C GLY A 207 -10.35 15.79 3.36
N ILE A 208 -9.04 15.58 3.59
CA ILE A 208 -8.43 14.25 3.62
C ILE A 208 -9.01 13.42 4.77
N LEU A 209 -9.17 14.00 5.98
CA LEU A 209 -9.82 13.35 7.11
C LEU A 209 -11.24 12.92 6.73
N LYS A 210 -12.04 13.86 6.18
CA LYS A 210 -13.42 13.58 5.76
C LYS A 210 -13.48 12.43 4.77
N ALA A 211 -12.67 12.46 3.71
CA ALA A 211 -12.67 11.42 2.69
C ALA A 211 -12.24 10.06 3.23
N LYS A 212 -11.21 10.01 4.11
CA LYS A 212 -10.73 8.74 4.66
C LYS A 212 -11.65 8.16 5.73
N THR A 213 -12.39 8.98 6.46
CA THR A 213 -13.37 8.52 7.45
C THR A 213 -14.63 7.91 6.83
N GLU A 214 -14.87 8.06 5.52
CA GLU A 214 -15.89 7.27 4.79
C GLU A 214 -15.63 5.75 4.86
N ILE A 215 -14.45 5.29 5.31
CA ILE A 215 -14.18 3.86 5.59
C ILE A 215 -15.16 3.27 6.62
N PHE A 216 -15.73 4.11 7.48
CA PHE A 216 -16.67 3.69 8.51
C PHE A 216 -18.10 3.51 7.97
N ASP A 217 -18.42 4.00 6.77
CA ASP A 217 -19.80 4.09 6.27
C ASP A 217 -20.50 2.71 6.19
N PHE A 218 -19.75 1.67 5.88
CA PHE A 218 -20.23 0.29 5.80
C PHE A 218 -19.47 -0.66 6.74
N MET A 219 -18.94 -0.12 7.85
CA MET A 219 -18.38 -0.95 8.91
C MET A 219 -19.45 -1.89 9.47
N GLN A 220 -19.07 -3.14 9.72
CA GLN A 220 -19.99 -4.15 10.25
C GLN A 220 -20.51 -3.74 11.65
N GLU A 221 -21.71 -4.19 12.02
CA GLU A 221 -22.26 -3.98 13.35
C GLU A 221 -21.31 -4.55 14.42
N GLY A 222 -20.98 -3.75 15.42
CA GLY A 222 -19.98 -4.09 16.43
C GLY A 222 -18.53 -4.02 15.93
N GLY A 223 -18.30 -3.46 14.73
CA GLY A 223 -16.98 -3.26 14.17
C GLY A 223 -16.09 -2.41 15.06
N GLN A 224 -14.79 -2.61 14.95
CA GLN A 224 -13.75 -1.97 15.77
C GLN A 224 -12.93 -0.97 14.97
N ILE A 225 -12.33 0.00 15.65
CA ILE A 225 -11.61 1.10 15.02
C ILE A 225 -10.23 1.22 15.64
N CYS A 226 -9.18 1.22 14.82
CA CYS A 226 -7.80 1.46 15.20
C CYS A 226 -7.31 2.76 14.59
N LEU A 227 -6.89 3.73 15.40
CA LEU A 227 -6.43 5.04 14.94
C LEU A 227 -5.07 5.37 15.55
N ASN A 228 -4.25 6.08 14.77
CA ASN A 228 -3.00 6.65 15.27
C ASN A 228 -3.32 7.79 16.24
N GLY A 229 -2.99 7.60 17.51
CA GLY A 229 -3.25 8.56 18.58
C GLY A 229 -2.23 9.69 18.68
N ASP A 230 -1.19 9.68 17.83
CA ASP A 230 -0.24 10.78 17.71
C ASP A 230 -0.57 11.68 16.51
N ASP A 231 -1.61 11.34 15.72
CA ASP A 231 -2.11 12.18 14.64
C ASP A 231 -3.16 13.18 15.16
N ASP A 232 -2.89 14.48 14.99
CA ASP A 232 -3.71 15.59 15.50
C ASP A 232 -5.15 15.60 14.95
N LYS A 233 -5.38 14.99 13.78
CA LYS A 233 -6.70 14.88 13.17
C LYS A 233 -7.44 13.64 13.67
N LEU A 234 -6.77 12.49 13.73
CA LEU A 234 -7.41 11.24 14.13
C LEU A 234 -7.84 11.23 15.60
N VAL A 235 -7.11 11.89 16.49
CA VAL A 235 -7.49 12.01 17.91
C VAL A 235 -8.78 12.81 18.15
N THR A 236 -9.28 13.51 17.13
CA THR A 236 -10.58 14.21 17.23
C THR A 236 -11.77 13.25 17.14
N ILE A 237 -11.58 12.04 16.61
CA ILE A 237 -12.60 11.01 16.46
C ILE A 237 -12.74 10.31 17.82
N ARG A 238 -13.88 10.50 18.51
CA ARG A 238 -14.10 9.94 19.84
C ARG A 238 -14.94 8.68 19.83
N GLU A 239 -15.87 8.59 18.89
CA GLU A 239 -16.81 7.49 18.77
C GLU A 239 -17.34 7.45 17.34
N VAL A 240 -17.56 6.27 16.79
CA VAL A 240 -18.22 6.04 15.50
C VAL A 240 -19.16 4.85 15.63
N GLN A 241 -20.45 5.03 15.37
CA GLN A 241 -21.47 3.97 15.41
C GLN A 241 -21.48 3.19 16.76
N GLY A 242 -21.22 3.89 17.88
CA GLY A 242 -21.15 3.29 19.21
C GLY A 242 -19.81 2.63 19.55
N SER A 243 -18.85 2.62 18.63
CA SER A 243 -17.50 2.06 18.82
C SER A 243 -16.51 3.15 19.20
N VAL A 244 -15.80 2.98 20.32
CA VAL A 244 -14.73 3.87 20.76
C VAL A 244 -13.42 3.40 20.15
N PRO A 245 -12.67 4.29 19.46
CA PRO A 245 -11.41 3.90 18.81
C PRO A 245 -10.35 3.40 19.79
N VAL A 246 -9.65 2.34 19.40
CA VAL A 246 -8.41 1.90 20.01
C VAL A 246 -7.28 2.73 19.41
N PHE A 247 -6.63 3.55 20.22
CA PHE A 247 -5.52 4.38 19.78
C PHE A 247 -4.19 3.67 19.96
N PHE A 248 -3.35 3.71 18.91
CA PHE A 248 -1.96 3.28 18.93
C PHE A 248 -1.04 4.47 18.65
N GLY A 249 0.18 4.48 19.19
CA GLY A 249 1.15 5.56 18.98
C GLY A 249 2.35 5.45 19.90
N GLY A 250 3.30 6.39 19.81
CA GLY A 250 4.52 6.39 20.61
C GLY A 250 4.29 6.73 22.10
N GLY A 251 3.28 7.54 22.38
CA GLY A 251 3.01 8.02 23.74
C GLY A 251 2.16 7.09 24.58
N SER A 252 2.42 7.06 25.92
CA SER A 252 1.69 6.22 26.90
C SER A 252 0.23 6.59 27.14
N ASN A 253 -0.28 7.65 26.52
CA ASN A 253 -1.70 7.97 26.45
C ASN A 253 -2.49 7.00 25.54
N ASN A 254 -1.83 6.34 24.61
CA ASN A 254 -2.42 5.36 23.70
C ASN A 254 -2.74 4.03 24.41
N ALA A 255 -3.64 3.23 23.85
CA ALA A 255 -3.93 1.87 24.31
C ALA A 255 -2.78 0.90 23.97
N VAL A 256 -2.18 1.08 22.80
CA VAL A 256 -0.97 0.38 22.37
C VAL A 256 0.12 1.43 22.11
N TYR A 257 1.24 1.31 22.84
CA TYR A 257 2.34 2.27 22.74
C TYR A 257 3.70 1.59 22.90
N ALA A 258 4.78 2.33 22.63
CA ALA A 258 6.13 1.80 22.81
C ALA A 258 7.04 2.74 23.59
N ASP A 259 8.00 2.14 24.28
CA ASP A 259 9.16 2.81 24.86
C ASP A 259 10.46 2.05 24.50
N ASN A 260 11.59 2.53 25.02
CA ASN A 260 12.91 1.92 24.80
C ASN A 260 13.22 1.69 23.30
N TYR A 261 12.78 2.64 22.44
CA TYR A 261 13.08 2.57 21.01
C TYR A 261 14.58 2.70 20.76
N GLU A 262 15.14 1.71 20.09
CA GLU A 262 16.53 1.63 19.63
C GLU A 262 16.54 1.53 18.10
N ASN A 263 17.05 2.58 17.43
CA ASN A 263 17.28 2.54 16.00
C ASN A 263 18.54 1.72 15.70
N ARG A 264 18.42 0.72 14.83
CA ARG A 264 19.53 -0.15 14.42
C ARG A 264 19.88 0.04 12.93
N GLY A 265 19.61 1.24 12.40
CA GLY A 265 19.90 1.62 11.02
C GLY A 265 19.12 0.79 10.01
N LEU A 266 19.81 0.26 9.00
CA LEU A 266 19.20 -0.47 7.90
C LEU A 266 18.68 -1.86 8.27
N ILE A 267 19.11 -2.42 9.39
CA ILE A 267 18.63 -3.73 9.86
C ILE A 267 17.31 -3.63 10.65
N GLY A 268 16.79 -2.42 10.86
CA GLY A 268 15.53 -2.19 11.53
C GLY A 268 15.64 -1.50 12.89
N SER A 269 14.80 -1.91 13.83
CA SER A 269 14.76 -1.31 15.17
C SER A 269 14.33 -2.32 16.24
N ARG A 270 14.51 -1.95 17.51
CA ARG A 270 14.00 -2.67 18.67
C ARG A 270 13.20 -1.73 19.55
N ALA A 271 12.13 -2.21 20.14
CA ALA A 271 11.31 -1.45 21.07
C ALA A 271 10.63 -2.38 22.08
N ARG A 272 10.14 -1.79 23.18
CA ARG A 272 9.21 -2.47 24.09
C ARG A 272 7.81 -1.96 23.79
N ILE A 273 6.92 -2.85 23.34
CA ILE A 273 5.51 -2.56 23.11
C ILE A 273 4.72 -2.82 24.40
N HIS A 274 3.85 -1.89 24.74
CA HIS A 274 2.92 -1.96 25.86
C HIS A 274 1.49 -2.02 25.33
N MET A 275 0.71 -2.90 25.87
CA MET A 275 -0.73 -3.02 25.65
C MET A 275 -1.45 -2.77 26.96
N LYS A 276 -2.38 -1.82 27.00
CA LYS A 276 -3.29 -1.63 28.14
C LYS A 276 -4.37 -2.69 28.14
N ASP A 277 -5.11 -2.78 29.25
CA ASP A 277 -6.29 -3.62 29.32
C ASP A 277 -7.38 -3.11 28.36
N PHE A 278 -7.67 -3.87 27.32
CA PHE A 278 -8.79 -3.65 26.39
C PHE A 278 -9.09 -4.91 25.56
N ALA A 279 -10.26 -4.98 24.94
CA ALA A 279 -10.69 -6.09 24.08
C ALA A 279 -10.62 -7.48 24.77
N GLY A 280 -10.69 -7.53 26.09
CA GLY A 280 -10.63 -8.78 26.87
C GLY A 280 -9.22 -9.32 27.10
N HIS A 281 -8.18 -8.53 26.78
CA HIS A 281 -6.80 -8.83 27.12
C HIS A 281 -6.36 -8.04 28.35
N ASP A 282 -5.67 -8.73 29.27
CA ASP A 282 -4.99 -8.07 30.38
C ASP A 282 -3.79 -7.22 29.84
N ALA A 283 -3.50 -6.15 30.59
CA ALA A 283 -2.34 -5.32 30.27
C ALA A 283 -1.04 -6.13 30.29
N CYS A 284 -0.25 -6.02 29.24
CA CYS A 284 1.05 -6.67 29.14
C CYS A 284 2.07 -5.85 28.35
N SER A 285 3.33 -6.28 28.39
CA SER A 285 4.38 -5.68 27.57
C SER A 285 5.39 -6.73 27.11
N PHE A 286 5.97 -6.51 25.94
CA PHE A 286 6.98 -7.39 25.36
C PHE A 286 8.00 -6.61 24.53
N GLU A 287 9.22 -7.14 24.47
CA GLU A 287 10.25 -6.62 23.56
C GLU A 287 9.96 -7.11 22.14
N VAL A 288 10.24 -6.27 21.15
CA VAL A 288 10.06 -6.63 19.75
C VAL A 288 11.24 -6.17 18.91
N GLU A 289 11.63 -6.99 17.94
CA GLU A 289 12.54 -6.64 16.86
C GLU A 289 11.70 -6.38 15.61
N ILE A 290 11.89 -5.21 15.02
CA ILE A 290 11.20 -4.77 13.79
C ILE A 290 12.24 -4.83 12.67
N PRO A 291 12.13 -5.79 11.73
CA PRO A 291 13.20 -6.08 10.77
C PRO A 291 13.27 -5.11 9.58
N LEU A 292 12.49 -4.03 9.61
CA LEU A 292 12.42 -3.04 8.54
C LEU A 292 12.92 -1.69 9.05
N PRO A 293 13.69 -0.95 8.22
CA PRO A 293 14.34 0.29 8.64
C PRO A 293 13.38 1.48 8.70
N GLY A 294 13.61 2.37 9.65
CA GLY A 294 12.90 3.63 9.82
C GLY A 294 11.92 3.63 10.99
N GLU A 295 11.85 4.76 11.69
CA GLU A 295 10.98 4.93 12.88
C GLU A 295 9.49 4.72 12.54
N HIS A 296 9.07 5.06 11.33
CA HIS A 296 7.69 4.86 10.88
C HIS A 296 7.28 3.37 10.88
N MET A 297 8.22 2.42 10.82
CA MET A 297 7.92 0.99 10.94
C MET A 297 7.49 0.60 12.35
N LEU A 298 7.91 1.36 13.39
CA LEU A 298 7.37 1.20 14.74
C LEU A 298 5.86 1.45 14.77
N TYR A 299 5.38 2.51 14.11
CA TYR A 299 3.93 2.81 14.04
C TYR A 299 3.15 1.72 13.31
N ASN A 300 3.74 1.10 12.28
CA ASN A 300 3.12 -0.04 11.59
C ASN A 300 3.03 -1.28 12.52
N ALA A 301 4.08 -1.52 13.32
CA ALA A 301 4.08 -2.59 14.32
C ALA A 301 3.06 -2.34 15.44
N LEU A 302 2.90 -1.09 15.90
CA LEU A 302 1.89 -0.71 16.89
C LEU A 302 0.46 -0.87 16.35
N ALA A 303 0.23 -0.47 15.09
CA ALA A 303 -1.05 -0.68 14.41
C ALA A 303 -1.39 -2.17 14.27
N ALA A 304 -0.40 -2.99 13.89
CA ALA A 304 -0.58 -4.44 13.78
C ALA A 304 -0.80 -5.10 15.15
N THR A 305 -0.15 -4.60 16.21
CA THR A 305 -0.39 -5.03 17.59
C THR A 305 -1.84 -4.76 17.99
N ALA A 306 -2.34 -3.54 17.75
CA ALA A 306 -3.72 -3.18 18.05
C ALA A 306 -4.71 -4.08 17.29
N ALA A 307 -4.49 -4.31 16.00
CA ALA A 307 -5.31 -5.23 15.20
C ALA A 307 -5.24 -6.68 15.73
N GLY A 308 -4.03 -7.18 16.02
CA GLY A 308 -3.82 -8.54 16.56
C GLY A 308 -4.58 -8.78 17.86
N MET A 309 -4.58 -7.80 18.77
CA MET A 309 -5.36 -7.88 20.02
C MET A 309 -6.86 -7.97 19.75
N LEU A 310 -7.40 -7.15 18.84
CA LEU A 310 -8.82 -7.20 18.47
C LEU A 310 -9.24 -8.55 17.87
N PHE A 311 -8.28 -9.28 17.27
CA PHE A 311 -8.47 -10.64 16.77
C PHE A 311 -8.12 -11.73 17.79
N GLY A 312 -7.80 -11.35 19.02
CA GLY A 312 -7.52 -12.29 20.11
C GLY A 312 -6.21 -13.07 19.95
N LEU A 313 -5.17 -12.46 19.36
CA LEU A 313 -3.83 -13.02 19.31
C LEU A 313 -3.11 -12.80 20.66
N THR A 314 -2.27 -13.74 21.02
CA THR A 314 -1.38 -13.61 22.18
C THR A 314 -0.21 -12.66 21.87
N ALA A 315 0.44 -12.13 22.91
CA ALA A 315 1.63 -11.30 22.76
C ALA A 315 2.75 -12.01 22.00
N GLU A 316 2.91 -13.33 22.19
CA GLU A 316 3.93 -14.15 21.48
C GLU A 316 3.61 -14.27 19.98
N GLU A 317 2.35 -14.50 19.62
CA GLU A 317 1.91 -14.51 18.21
C GLU A 317 2.13 -13.16 17.56
N ILE A 318 1.77 -12.04 18.22
CA ILE A 318 1.98 -10.68 17.73
C ILE A 318 3.48 -10.40 17.54
N GLN A 319 4.32 -10.71 18.54
CA GLN A 319 5.77 -10.54 18.48
C GLN A 319 6.38 -11.33 17.31
N THR A 320 5.95 -12.58 17.13
CA THR A 320 6.42 -13.43 16.03
C THR A 320 6.02 -12.85 14.68
N GLY A 321 4.77 -12.44 14.52
CA GLY A 321 4.28 -11.86 13.28
C GLY A 321 5.00 -10.55 12.91
N ILE A 322 5.32 -9.70 13.88
CA ILE A 322 6.10 -8.48 13.62
C ILE A 322 7.53 -8.83 13.14
N ARG A 323 8.18 -9.81 13.78
CA ARG A 323 9.54 -10.22 13.42
C ARG A 323 9.63 -10.86 12.02
N GLU A 324 8.56 -11.48 11.54
CA GLU A 324 8.52 -12.19 10.26
C GLU A 324 8.10 -11.31 9.06
N VAL A 325 7.81 -10.02 9.30
CA VAL A 325 7.46 -9.09 8.22
C VAL A 325 8.59 -8.98 7.22
N LYS A 326 8.24 -9.02 5.93
CA LYS A 326 9.18 -8.88 4.82
C LYS A 326 9.09 -7.49 4.20
N ALA A 327 10.22 -7.02 3.69
CA ALA A 327 10.28 -5.80 2.90
C ALA A 327 9.42 -5.91 1.63
N VAL A 328 8.88 -4.78 1.21
CA VAL A 328 8.15 -4.63 -0.06
C VAL A 328 8.98 -3.73 -0.97
N ASP A 329 9.15 -4.13 -2.22
CA ASP A 329 9.87 -3.34 -3.22
C ASP A 329 9.30 -1.92 -3.31
N GLY A 330 10.18 -0.94 -3.41
CA GLY A 330 9.79 0.48 -3.43
C GLY A 330 9.32 1.06 -2.09
N ARG A 331 9.50 0.35 -0.96
CA ARG A 331 9.05 0.77 0.39
C ARG A 331 10.17 0.64 1.41
N SER A 332 11.12 1.57 1.38
CA SER A 332 12.33 1.54 2.22
C SER A 332 13.06 0.19 2.13
N HIS A 333 13.02 -0.45 0.95
CA HIS A 333 13.65 -1.73 0.70
C HIS A 333 15.16 -1.54 0.54
N VAL A 334 15.95 -2.21 1.38
CA VAL A 334 17.41 -2.13 1.35
C VAL A 334 17.98 -3.16 0.40
N ILE A 335 18.77 -2.71 -0.57
CA ILE A 335 19.42 -3.55 -1.58
C ILE A 335 20.93 -3.34 -1.47
N HIS A 336 21.66 -4.41 -1.20
CA HIS A 336 23.12 -4.39 -1.20
C HIS A 336 23.65 -4.87 -2.54
N THR A 337 24.52 -4.07 -3.15
CA THR A 337 25.26 -4.41 -4.37
C THR A 337 26.75 -4.48 -4.06
N GLU A 338 27.58 -4.84 -5.04
CA GLU A 338 29.05 -4.81 -4.88
C GLU A 338 29.58 -3.38 -4.68
N ARG A 339 28.88 -2.36 -5.21
CA ARG A 339 29.31 -0.95 -5.21
C ARG A 339 28.57 -0.10 -4.19
N LEU A 340 27.26 -0.33 -3.99
CA LEU A 340 26.36 0.60 -3.32
C LEU A 340 25.48 -0.13 -2.31
N THR A 341 25.03 0.63 -1.32
CA THR A 341 23.84 0.25 -0.54
C THR A 341 22.69 1.17 -0.97
N LEU A 342 21.61 0.59 -1.50
CA LEU A 342 20.45 1.33 -1.98
C LEU A 342 19.30 1.23 -0.98
N ILE A 343 18.61 2.35 -0.76
CA ILE A 343 17.31 2.39 -0.09
C ILE A 343 16.28 2.68 -1.20
N ASP A 344 15.64 1.62 -1.68
CA ASP A 344 14.56 1.72 -2.65
C ASP A 344 13.27 2.14 -1.95
N ASP A 345 12.88 3.40 -2.14
CA ASP A 345 11.61 3.97 -1.64
C ASP A 345 10.86 4.71 -2.77
N CYS A 346 11.00 4.19 -4.01
CA CYS A 346 10.57 4.86 -5.23
C CYS A 346 9.12 4.59 -5.64
N TYR A 347 8.33 3.88 -4.83
CA TYR A 347 6.93 3.59 -5.18
C TYR A 347 6.06 4.84 -5.26
N ASN A 348 6.16 5.76 -4.30
CA ASN A 348 5.46 7.05 -4.31
C ASN A 348 6.13 8.06 -3.37
N ALA A 349 5.89 9.35 -3.58
CA ALA A 349 6.45 10.43 -2.78
C ALA A 349 5.39 11.47 -2.41
N ASN A 350 5.49 11.94 -1.16
CA ASN A 350 4.84 13.13 -0.65
C ASN A 350 5.74 13.75 0.43
N PRO A 351 5.51 15.02 0.88
CA PRO A 351 6.41 15.69 1.79
C PRO A 351 6.70 14.92 3.09
N VAL A 352 5.69 14.26 3.65
CA VAL A 352 5.83 13.49 4.92
C VAL A 352 6.71 12.25 4.70
N SER A 353 6.45 11.49 3.63
CA SER A 353 7.20 10.27 3.35
C SER A 353 8.64 10.55 2.90
N VAL A 354 8.88 11.66 2.18
CA VAL A 354 10.24 12.05 1.78
C VAL A 354 11.06 12.47 2.99
N LYS A 355 10.48 13.25 3.92
CA LYS A 355 11.16 13.62 5.17
C LYS A 355 11.50 12.39 6.02
N ALA A 356 10.58 11.43 6.15
CA ALA A 356 10.84 10.18 6.87
C ALA A 356 11.98 9.34 6.23
N ALA A 357 12.05 9.32 4.90
CA ALA A 357 13.13 8.65 4.18
C ALA A 357 14.49 9.38 4.35
N LEU A 358 14.48 10.71 4.37
CA LEU A 358 15.68 11.52 4.67
C LEU A 358 16.14 11.33 6.13
N ASP A 359 15.22 11.17 7.08
CA ASP A 359 15.54 10.85 8.46
C ASP A 359 16.21 9.48 8.57
N LEU A 360 15.70 8.47 7.87
CA LEU A 360 16.34 7.15 7.79
C LEU A 360 17.76 7.26 7.23
N LEU A 361 17.94 7.97 6.11
CA LEU A 361 19.24 8.17 5.48
C LEU A 361 20.21 8.88 6.44
N HIS A 362 19.74 9.96 7.10
CA HIS A 362 20.54 10.73 8.07
C HIS A 362 21.00 9.89 9.27
N MET A 363 20.07 9.11 9.87
CA MET A 363 20.33 8.33 11.08
C MET A 363 21.13 7.05 10.84
N THR A 364 21.30 6.63 9.60
CA THR A 364 22.08 5.42 9.28
C THR A 364 23.57 5.71 9.51
N GLU A 365 24.19 4.94 10.39
CA GLU A 365 25.62 4.99 10.67
C GLU A 365 26.38 3.93 9.88
N LEU A 366 27.67 4.17 9.61
CA LEU A 366 28.53 3.21 8.90
C LEU A 366 28.60 1.84 9.61
N SER A 367 28.59 1.84 10.96
CA SER A 367 28.56 0.63 11.76
C SER A 367 27.37 -0.28 11.45
N HIS A 368 26.21 0.32 11.14
CA HIS A 368 24.98 -0.43 10.82
C HIS A 368 24.98 -1.06 9.41
N VAL A 369 25.81 -0.53 8.51
CA VAL A 369 25.96 -1.07 7.14
C VAL A 369 26.97 -2.21 7.11
N LEU A 370 28.04 -2.10 7.93
CA LEU A 370 29.13 -3.10 7.98
C LEU A 370 28.75 -4.39 8.71
N ASP A 371 27.79 -4.34 9.64
CA ASP A 371 27.31 -5.56 10.34
C ASP A 371 26.61 -6.55 9.38
N ILE A 372 26.23 -6.11 8.18
CA ILE A 372 25.58 -6.94 7.17
C ILE A 372 26.60 -7.56 6.20
N SER A 373 27.79 -6.94 6.02
CA SER A 373 28.85 -7.46 5.16
C SER A 373 29.97 -8.06 5.99
N GLU A 374 30.23 -9.37 5.84
CA GLU A 374 31.40 -10.05 6.44
C GLU A 374 32.75 -9.56 5.89
N ASP A 375 32.74 -8.59 4.96
CA ASP A 375 33.94 -8.14 4.26
C ASP A 375 34.62 -6.97 4.99
N THR A 376 35.78 -7.27 5.57
CA THR A 376 36.58 -6.38 6.42
C THR A 376 37.38 -5.32 5.65
N ALA A 377 37.26 -5.25 4.31
CA ALA A 377 38.09 -4.38 3.47
C ALA A 377 37.69 -2.88 3.51
N HIS A 378 36.46 -2.55 3.94
CA HIS A 378 35.93 -1.18 3.89
C HIS A 378 35.90 -0.42 5.22
N LYS A 379 36.55 -0.94 6.26
CA LYS A 379 36.50 -0.38 7.64
C LYS A 379 37.01 1.08 7.82
N ASN A 380 37.57 1.72 6.80
CA ASN A 380 38.17 3.06 6.92
C ASN A 380 37.59 4.10 5.95
N GLN A 381 36.48 3.81 5.23
CA GLN A 381 35.83 4.80 4.36
C GLN A 381 34.65 5.45 5.08
N THR A 382 34.56 6.77 5.01
CA THR A 382 33.34 7.52 5.38
C THR A 382 32.31 7.28 4.29
N MET A 383 31.20 6.65 4.66
CA MET A 383 30.07 6.41 3.76
C MET A 383 29.36 7.74 3.44
N ARG A 384 29.31 8.13 2.17
CA ARG A 384 28.53 9.29 1.74
C ARG A 384 27.06 8.93 1.69
N LYS A 385 26.22 9.87 2.12
CA LYS A 385 24.75 9.78 2.09
C LYS A 385 24.23 10.55 0.88
N VAL A 386 23.65 9.85 -0.07
CA VAL A 386 23.15 10.39 -1.33
C VAL A 386 21.63 10.26 -1.37
N ALA A 387 20.93 11.35 -1.60
CA ALA A 387 19.48 11.33 -1.83
C ALA A 387 19.19 11.69 -3.29
N VAL A 388 18.56 10.78 -4.02
CA VAL A 388 18.04 10.98 -5.38
C VAL A 388 16.53 11.12 -5.28
N LEU A 389 16.05 12.37 -5.36
CA LEU A 389 14.65 12.71 -5.14
C LEU A 389 14.00 13.21 -6.43
N GLY A 390 12.81 12.69 -6.74
CA GLY A 390 11.99 13.12 -7.87
C GLY A 390 10.77 13.93 -7.45
N ASP A 391 10.01 14.39 -8.44
CA ASP A 391 8.80 15.18 -8.24
C ASP A 391 7.78 14.46 -7.36
N MET A 392 7.10 15.24 -6.54
CA MET A 392 5.96 14.84 -5.72
C MET A 392 4.67 15.36 -6.38
N PHE A 393 3.84 14.46 -6.90
CA PHE A 393 2.61 14.83 -7.60
C PHE A 393 1.40 15.00 -6.68
N GLU A 394 0.30 15.51 -7.22
CA GLU A 394 -1.01 15.66 -6.57
C GLU A 394 -1.01 16.61 -5.34
N LEU A 395 -0.06 17.55 -5.28
CA LEU A 395 0.05 18.52 -4.20
C LEU A 395 -0.75 19.82 -4.46
N GLY A 396 -1.35 19.95 -5.64
CA GLY A 396 -2.16 21.10 -6.05
C GLY A 396 -1.39 22.41 -5.98
N THR A 397 -2.05 23.49 -5.57
CA THR A 397 -1.44 24.83 -5.54
C THR A 397 -0.25 24.99 -4.60
N GLN A 398 0.01 24.00 -3.73
CA GLN A 398 1.12 24.05 -2.76
C GLN A 398 2.39 23.32 -3.26
N GLU A 399 2.37 22.71 -4.46
CA GLU A 399 3.43 21.87 -4.98
C GLU A 399 4.82 22.54 -4.90
N ASN A 400 4.96 23.79 -5.34
CA ASN A 400 6.23 24.51 -5.35
C ASN A 400 6.76 24.75 -3.92
N ALA A 401 5.87 25.18 -3.01
CA ALA A 401 6.23 25.45 -1.62
C ALA A 401 6.65 24.18 -0.88
N LEU A 402 5.95 23.07 -1.10
CA LEU A 402 6.22 21.79 -0.47
C LEU A 402 7.51 21.14 -1.00
N HIS A 403 7.81 21.26 -2.31
CA HIS A 403 9.12 20.83 -2.84
C HIS A 403 10.25 21.65 -2.22
N ARG A 404 10.10 22.98 -2.15
CA ARG A 404 11.09 23.83 -1.51
C ARG A 404 11.34 23.46 -0.04
N GLU A 405 10.27 23.20 0.72
CA GLU A 405 10.36 22.78 2.12
C GLU A 405 11.15 21.48 2.28
N VAL A 406 10.96 20.51 1.40
CA VAL A 406 11.73 19.25 1.39
C VAL A 406 13.21 19.51 1.09
N GLY A 407 13.53 20.42 0.16
CA GLY A 407 14.92 20.81 -0.12
C GLY A 407 15.63 21.43 1.09
N VAL A 408 14.96 22.36 1.77
CA VAL A 408 15.43 22.94 3.05
C VAL A 408 15.68 21.86 4.09
N TYR A 409 14.72 20.91 4.21
CA TYR A 409 14.83 19.80 5.15
C TYR A 409 16.03 18.88 4.86
N ALA A 410 16.25 18.53 3.59
CA ALA A 410 17.39 17.71 3.19
C ALA A 410 18.73 18.36 3.56
N ALA A 411 18.86 19.66 3.30
CA ALA A 411 20.06 20.43 3.68
C ALA A 411 20.27 20.49 5.20
N GLN A 412 19.18 20.60 6.00
CA GLN A 412 19.25 20.56 7.47
C GLN A 412 19.69 19.20 8.01
N LYS A 413 19.40 18.10 7.28
CA LYS A 413 19.80 16.74 7.66
C LYS A 413 21.24 16.38 7.29
N GLN A 414 22.00 17.32 6.75
CA GLN A 414 23.41 17.11 6.41
C GLN A 414 23.62 15.89 5.50
N ILE A 415 22.76 15.77 4.48
CA ILE A 415 22.94 14.79 3.42
C ILE A 415 24.13 15.24 2.56
N ASP A 416 25.09 14.35 2.26
CA ASP A 416 26.31 14.74 1.54
C ASP A 416 26.01 15.16 0.10
N VAL A 417 25.11 14.43 -0.58
CA VAL A 417 24.72 14.71 -1.97
C VAL A 417 23.20 14.68 -2.11
N LEU A 418 22.63 15.74 -2.66
CA LEU A 418 21.22 15.83 -3.01
C LEU A 418 21.08 15.97 -4.53
N VAL A 419 20.44 15.00 -5.17
CA VAL A 419 20.10 15.02 -6.59
C VAL A 419 18.60 15.23 -6.73
N CYS A 420 18.22 16.36 -7.32
CA CYS A 420 16.84 16.75 -7.58
C CYS A 420 16.50 16.51 -9.05
N VAL A 421 15.56 15.60 -9.34
CA VAL A 421 15.20 15.20 -10.71
C VAL A 421 13.72 15.47 -10.98
N GLY A 422 13.43 16.28 -11.99
CA GLY A 422 12.06 16.66 -12.37
C GLY A 422 11.84 18.16 -12.32
N LYS A 423 10.78 18.62 -12.98
CA LYS A 423 10.48 20.06 -13.13
C LYS A 423 10.18 20.74 -11.80
N LEU A 424 9.38 20.10 -10.96
CA LEU A 424 9.01 20.60 -9.64
C LEU A 424 10.19 20.54 -8.65
N CYS A 425 11.08 19.59 -8.84
CA CYS A 425 12.31 19.44 -8.07
C CYS A 425 13.29 20.62 -8.22
N LYS A 426 13.08 21.53 -9.19
CA LYS A 426 13.79 22.82 -9.24
C LYS A 426 13.58 23.60 -7.94
N HIS A 427 12.36 23.62 -7.38
CA HIS A 427 12.06 24.31 -6.12
C HIS A 427 12.72 23.62 -4.92
N MET A 428 12.86 22.28 -4.95
CA MET A 428 13.59 21.51 -3.94
C MET A 428 15.07 21.88 -3.97
N TYR A 429 15.69 21.89 -5.15
CA TYR A 429 17.07 22.33 -5.33
C TYR A 429 17.29 23.76 -4.83
N ASP A 430 16.43 24.71 -5.21
CA ASP A 430 16.55 26.11 -4.78
C ASP A 430 16.44 26.23 -3.25
N GLY A 431 15.50 25.50 -2.63
CA GLY A 431 15.36 25.46 -1.18
C GLY A 431 16.59 24.92 -0.45
N ALA A 432 17.24 23.89 -0.98
CA ALA A 432 18.47 23.34 -0.43
C ALA A 432 19.64 24.32 -0.57
N MET A 433 19.79 24.95 -1.74
CA MET A 433 20.87 25.91 -2.02
C MET A 433 20.81 27.16 -1.12
N GLU A 434 19.60 27.62 -0.77
CA GLU A 434 19.43 28.78 0.14
C GLU A 434 19.91 28.52 1.57
N MET A 435 20.02 27.24 1.98
CA MET A 435 20.53 26.89 3.31
C MET A 435 22.04 27.07 3.46
N HIS A 436 22.78 27.21 2.34
CA HIS A 436 24.25 27.35 2.35
C HIS A 436 24.94 26.25 3.18
N SER A 437 24.39 25.02 3.15
CA SER A 437 24.96 23.84 3.84
C SER A 437 26.11 23.23 3.01
N ASP A 438 26.81 22.27 3.61
CA ASP A 438 27.86 21.50 2.92
C ASP A 438 27.31 20.45 1.93
N THR A 439 25.97 20.37 1.79
CA THR A 439 25.31 19.44 0.86
C THR A 439 25.63 19.79 -0.59
N HIS A 440 26.20 18.87 -1.34
CA HIS A 440 26.41 19.03 -2.79
C HIS A 440 25.09 18.79 -3.54
N CYS A 441 24.49 19.85 -4.10
CA CYS A 441 23.21 19.79 -4.76
C CYS A 441 23.37 19.73 -6.29
N TYR A 442 22.62 18.81 -6.93
CA TYR A 442 22.49 18.69 -8.37
C TYR A 442 21.03 18.81 -8.77
N TYR A 443 20.78 19.41 -9.94
CA TYR A 443 19.43 19.52 -10.52
C TYR A 443 19.42 19.03 -11.96
N PHE A 444 18.44 18.20 -12.27
CA PHE A 444 18.16 17.70 -13.62
C PHE A 444 16.67 17.84 -13.87
N GLU A 445 16.30 18.47 -14.99
CA GLU A 445 14.89 18.60 -15.38
C GLU A 445 14.31 17.27 -15.83
N GLU A 446 15.11 16.45 -16.54
CA GLU A 446 14.71 15.15 -17.07
C GLU A 446 15.57 14.02 -16.47
N LYS A 447 14.94 12.85 -16.26
CA LYS A 447 15.58 11.66 -15.67
C LYS A 447 16.78 11.18 -16.50
N GLU A 448 16.65 11.19 -17.82
CA GLU A 448 17.68 10.76 -18.75
C GLU A 448 18.96 11.62 -18.68
N ALA A 449 18.80 12.92 -18.36
CA ALA A 449 19.94 13.79 -18.13
C ALA A 449 20.74 13.40 -16.88
N PHE A 450 20.05 12.98 -15.82
CA PHE A 450 20.69 12.41 -14.63
C PHE A 450 21.35 11.06 -14.94
N GLU A 451 20.69 10.16 -15.65
CA GLU A 451 21.22 8.84 -16.02
C GLU A 451 22.58 8.94 -16.71
N THR A 452 22.76 9.94 -17.60
CA THR A 452 24.04 10.16 -18.30
C THR A 452 25.19 10.65 -17.42
N GLN A 453 24.89 11.24 -16.25
CA GLN A 453 25.87 11.80 -15.31
C GLN A 453 25.98 11.02 -14.00
N MET A 454 25.13 10.02 -13.83
CA MET A 454 24.96 9.28 -12.58
C MET A 454 26.28 8.71 -12.05
N ASP A 455 27.10 8.10 -12.91
CA ASP A 455 28.40 7.51 -12.55
C ASP A 455 29.47 8.55 -12.15
N THR A 456 29.27 9.82 -12.44
CA THR A 456 30.18 10.90 -11.98
C THR A 456 29.77 11.45 -10.64
N ILE A 457 28.50 11.29 -10.25
CA ILE A 457 27.90 11.82 -9.02
C ILE A 457 27.91 10.76 -7.90
N ILE A 458 27.43 9.55 -8.23
CA ILE A 458 27.34 8.41 -7.31
C ILE A 458 28.67 7.63 -7.36
N GLN A 459 29.24 7.36 -6.19
CA GLN A 459 30.56 6.73 -6.03
C GLN A 459 30.41 5.39 -5.31
N ASP A 460 31.42 4.53 -5.47
CA ASP A 460 31.48 3.26 -4.77
C ASP A 460 31.50 3.49 -3.24
N GLY A 461 30.70 2.73 -2.50
CA GLY A 461 30.53 2.86 -1.06
C GLY A 461 29.43 3.82 -0.64
N ASP A 462 28.75 4.49 -1.57
CA ASP A 462 27.64 5.39 -1.23
C ASP A 462 26.43 4.62 -0.68
N LEU A 463 25.74 5.24 0.31
CA LEU A 463 24.38 4.90 0.71
C LEU A 463 23.42 5.80 -0.06
N VAL A 464 22.64 5.22 -0.96
CA VAL A 464 21.80 5.97 -1.92
C VAL A 464 20.33 5.72 -1.63
N LEU A 465 19.61 6.77 -1.23
CA LEU A 465 18.15 6.79 -1.16
C LEU A 465 17.59 7.19 -2.53
N VAL A 466 16.64 6.43 -3.06
CA VAL A 466 15.92 6.77 -4.30
C VAL A 466 14.43 6.88 -3.99
N LYS A 467 13.84 8.07 -4.23
CA LYS A 467 12.43 8.32 -3.94
C LYS A 467 11.78 9.34 -4.87
N ALA A 468 10.63 8.96 -5.44
CA ALA A 468 9.82 9.82 -6.33
C ALA A 468 8.36 9.40 -6.34
N SER A 469 7.49 10.23 -6.91
CA SER A 469 6.12 9.81 -7.25
C SER A 469 6.14 8.71 -8.30
N HIS A 470 5.16 7.82 -8.25
CA HIS A 470 5.07 6.62 -9.10
C HIS A 470 5.21 6.94 -10.61
N GLY A 471 4.59 8.03 -11.07
CA GLY A 471 4.67 8.46 -12.48
C GLY A 471 6.05 8.90 -12.96
N MET A 472 7.05 8.99 -12.07
CA MET A 472 8.45 9.30 -12.43
C MET A 472 9.24 8.06 -12.87
N HIS A 473 8.72 6.86 -12.63
CA HIS A 473 9.34 5.58 -12.99
C HIS A 473 10.76 5.39 -12.46
N PHE A 474 11.01 5.77 -11.20
CA PHE A 474 12.34 5.66 -10.57
C PHE A 474 12.76 4.22 -10.24
N GLU A 475 11.86 3.24 -10.36
CA GLU A 475 12.21 1.81 -10.37
C GLU A 475 13.20 1.43 -11.49
N GLU A 476 13.28 2.25 -12.54
CA GLU A 476 14.29 2.09 -13.60
C GLU A 476 15.67 2.50 -13.10
N LEU A 477 15.78 3.58 -12.32
CA LEU A 477 17.05 4.00 -11.69
C LEU A 477 17.55 2.93 -10.70
N ILE A 478 16.64 2.33 -9.91
CA ILE A 478 16.99 1.23 -9.00
C ILE A 478 17.59 0.05 -9.79
N LYS A 479 17.00 -0.31 -10.94
CA LYS A 479 17.53 -1.39 -11.80
C LYS A 479 18.93 -1.06 -12.34
N ILE A 480 19.14 0.18 -12.79
CA ILE A 480 20.44 0.61 -13.34
C ILE A 480 21.50 0.60 -12.23
N LEU A 481 21.22 1.23 -11.07
CA LEU A 481 22.12 1.28 -9.92
C LEU A 481 22.40 -0.12 -9.34
N GLY A 482 21.40 -0.98 -9.30
CA GLY A 482 21.52 -2.36 -8.82
C GLY A 482 22.21 -3.33 -9.78
N ALA A 483 22.26 -3.02 -11.09
CA ALA A 483 22.87 -3.86 -12.10
C ALA A 483 24.36 -3.54 -12.35
N GLN A 484 24.86 -2.42 -11.84
CA GLN A 484 26.27 -2.00 -11.99
C GLN A 484 27.15 -2.91 -11.13
N LYS A 485 28.01 -3.70 -11.81
CA LYS A 485 29.01 -4.59 -11.21
C LYS A 485 30.30 -3.83 -10.90
#